data_c985f57017028fb36b1db8ca96d5e552
#
_entry.id   c985f57017028fb36b1db8ca96d5e552
#
_cell.length_a   1.000
_cell.length_b   1.000
_cell.length_c   1.000
_cell.angle_alpha   90.00
_cell.angle_beta   90.00
_cell.angle_gamma   90.00
#
_symmetry.space_group_name_H-M   'P 1'
#
loop_
_entity.id
_entity.type
_entity.pdbx_description
1 polymer ?
#
loop_
_entity_poly.entity_id
_entity_poly.type
_entity_poly.pdbx_seq_one_letter_code
_entity_poly.pdbx_strand_id
1 'polypeptide(L)'
;MKYQLLIQTNPTSVKIHISDGEILLDVLLQNGIKHPYSCRSGACGTCRCKLLNGKISMLEYSRSALSELDRELGFILACRAHAQTDLSIELP
;
A
#
# COMPACT_ATOMS: atom_id res chain seq x y z
N MET A 1 16.62 5.97 3.94
CA MET A 1 16.66 4.56 4.37
C MET A 1 15.74 3.74 3.48
N LYS A 2 16.11 2.49 3.28
CA LYS A 2 15.27 1.56 2.51
C LYS A 2 14.70 0.50 3.42
N TYR A 3 13.46 0.13 3.16
CA TYR A 3 12.76 -0.91 3.90
C TYR A 3 12.44 -2.08 2.97
N GLN A 4 12.30 -3.26 3.54
CA GLN A 4 11.83 -4.42 2.80
C GLN A 4 10.32 -4.32 2.64
N LEU A 5 9.84 -4.63 1.43
CA LEU A 5 8.41 -4.73 1.15
C LEU A 5 8.11 -6.14 0.67
N LEU A 6 7.43 -6.90 1.51
CA LEU A 6 6.97 -8.23 1.19
C LEU A 6 5.54 -8.13 0.69
N ILE A 7 5.31 -8.57 -0.54
CA ILE A 7 3.99 -8.53 -1.16
C ILE A 7 3.48 -9.94 -1.27
N GLN A 8 2.41 -10.23 -0.54
CA GLN A 8 1.78 -11.54 -0.61
C GLN A 8 0.73 -11.54 -1.69
N THR A 9 0.96 -12.35 -2.69
CA THR A 9 0.02 -12.60 -3.77
C THR A 9 -0.28 -14.10 -3.80
N ASN A 10 -1.30 -14.51 -4.49
CA ASN A 10 -1.62 -15.92 -4.62
C ASN A 10 -1.22 -16.38 -6.04
N PRO A 11 -0.35 -17.41 -6.19
CA PRO A 11 0.16 -18.35 -5.18
C PRO A 11 1.54 -17.99 -4.58
N THR A 12 2.19 -16.92 -5.00
CA THR A 12 3.56 -16.63 -4.59
C THR A 12 3.67 -15.30 -3.84
N SER A 13 4.80 -15.08 -3.21
CA SER A 13 5.12 -13.79 -2.61
C SER A 13 6.32 -13.16 -3.32
N VAL A 14 6.39 -11.83 -3.30
CA VAL A 14 7.45 -11.06 -3.95
C VAL A 14 8.09 -10.15 -2.92
N LYS A 15 9.42 -10.09 -2.91
CA LYS A 15 10.18 -9.14 -2.08
C LYS A 15 10.75 -8.04 -2.95
N ILE A 16 10.50 -6.81 -2.57
CA ILE A 16 11.11 -5.64 -3.20
C ILE A 16 11.52 -4.66 -2.10
N HIS A 17 12.07 -3.52 -2.49
CA HIS A 17 12.48 -2.50 -1.55
C HIS A 17 11.70 -1.21 -1.78
N ILE A 18 11.45 -0.49 -0.70
CA ILE A 18 10.79 0.81 -0.74
C ILE A 18 11.62 1.79 0.07
N SER A 19 11.93 2.95 -0.51
CA SER A 19 12.69 3.99 0.19
C SER A 19 11.77 4.84 1.05
N ASP A 20 12.34 5.43 2.09
CA ASP A 20 11.62 6.36 2.94
C ASP A 20 11.04 7.49 2.09
N GLY A 21 9.75 7.77 2.27
CA GLY A 21 9.05 8.81 1.53
C GLY A 21 8.50 8.40 0.18
N GLU A 22 8.85 7.22 -0.35
CA GLU A 22 8.26 6.74 -1.59
C GLU A 22 6.82 6.29 -1.39
N ILE A 23 5.97 6.57 -2.38
CA ILE A 23 4.57 6.13 -2.34
C ILE A 23 4.49 4.66 -2.73
N LEU A 24 3.77 3.88 -1.93
CA LEU A 24 3.67 2.43 -2.10
C LEU A 24 3.19 2.03 -3.51
N LEU A 25 2.16 2.68 -4.02
CA LEU A 25 1.64 2.38 -5.35
C LEU A 25 2.70 2.58 -6.43
N ASP A 26 3.47 3.67 -6.35
CA ASP A 26 4.51 3.96 -7.33
C ASP A 26 5.57 2.86 -7.33
N VAL A 27 5.98 2.41 -6.16
CA VAL A 27 6.96 1.33 -6.03
C VAL A 27 6.43 0.02 -6.62
N LEU A 28 5.17 -0.31 -6.36
CA LEU A 28 4.53 -1.50 -6.92
C LEU A 28 4.55 -1.47 -8.45
N LEU A 29 4.16 -0.35 -9.03
CA LEU A 29 4.09 -0.21 -10.49
C LEU A 29 5.48 -0.22 -11.12
N GLN A 30 6.48 0.40 -10.48
CA GLN A 30 7.85 0.41 -10.98
C GLN A 30 8.46 -0.99 -11.02
N ASN A 31 8.00 -1.89 -10.16
CA ASN A 31 8.48 -3.26 -10.09
C ASN A 31 7.62 -4.23 -10.90
N GLY A 32 6.75 -3.72 -11.76
CA GLY A 32 5.94 -4.54 -12.64
C GLY A 32 4.79 -5.26 -11.95
N ILE A 33 4.43 -4.86 -10.73
CA ILE A 33 3.35 -5.48 -9.98
C ILE A 33 2.05 -4.81 -10.36
N LYS A 34 1.10 -5.59 -10.86
CA LYS A 34 -0.21 -5.07 -11.24
C LYS A 34 -1.05 -4.86 -9.98
N HIS A 35 -1.41 -3.61 -9.72
CA HIS A 35 -2.26 -3.26 -8.60
C HIS A 35 -3.35 -2.31 -9.08
N PRO A 36 -4.62 -2.55 -8.71
CA PRO A 36 -5.70 -1.66 -9.16
C PRO A 36 -5.48 -0.23 -8.69
N TYR A 37 -5.67 0.72 -9.59
CA TYR A 37 -5.65 2.14 -9.24
C TYR A 37 -6.51 2.89 -10.26
N SER A 38 -6.96 4.06 -9.86
CA SER A 38 -7.77 4.90 -10.74
C SER A 38 -7.36 6.37 -10.58
N CYS A 39 -7.80 7.03 -9.50
CA CYS A 39 -7.54 8.46 -9.32
C CYS A 39 -6.14 8.79 -8.78
N ARG A 40 -5.49 7.87 -8.09
CA ARG A 40 -4.18 8.06 -7.45
C ARG A 40 -4.13 9.22 -6.44
N SER A 41 -5.30 9.70 -6.03
CA SER A 41 -5.40 10.85 -5.12
C SER A 41 -6.06 10.51 -3.78
N GLY A 42 -6.38 9.24 -3.55
CA GLY A 42 -7.01 8.80 -2.31
C GLY A 42 -8.51 9.01 -2.26
N ALA A 43 -9.15 9.29 -3.40
CA ALA A 43 -10.58 9.60 -3.44
C ALA A 43 -11.47 8.41 -3.80
N CYS A 44 -10.95 7.41 -4.53
CA CYS A 44 -11.80 6.34 -5.06
C CYS A 44 -11.67 5.00 -4.33
N GLY A 45 -10.61 4.77 -3.56
CA GLY A 45 -10.40 3.52 -2.85
C GLY A 45 -9.98 2.33 -3.73
N THR A 46 -9.79 2.53 -5.03
CA THR A 46 -9.42 1.46 -5.96
C THR A 46 -8.05 0.85 -5.64
N CYS A 47 -7.14 1.65 -5.09
CA CYS A 47 -5.78 1.19 -4.74
C CYS A 47 -5.68 0.56 -3.35
N ARG A 48 -6.81 0.19 -2.76
CA ARG A 48 -6.84 -0.38 -1.40
C ARG A 48 -6.15 -1.73 -1.36
N CYS A 49 -5.31 -1.93 -0.35
CA CYS A 49 -4.69 -3.21 -0.06
C CYS A 49 -4.63 -3.41 1.46
N LYS A 50 -4.28 -4.61 1.89
CA LYS A 50 -4.23 -4.92 3.32
C LYS A 50 -2.80 -4.90 3.83
N LEU A 51 -2.57 -4.16 4.91
CA LEU A 51 -1.29 -4.15 5.61
C LEU A 51 -1.29 -5.32 6.61
N LEU A 52 -0.38 -6.26 6.40
CA LEU A 52 -0.25 -7.44 7.27
C LEU A 52 0.71 -7.18 8.41
N ASN A 53 1.77 -6.44 8.16
CA ASN A 53 2.79 -6.17 9.16
C ASN A 53 3.54 -4.89 8.83
N GLY A 54 4.07 -4.23 9.87
CA GLY A 54 4.84 -3.01 9.73
C GLY A 54 4.01 -1.75 9.97
N LYS A 55 4.65 -0.60 9.79
CA LYS A 55 4.00 0.70 10.00
C LYS A 55 4.13 1.55 8.76
N ILE A 56 3.05 2.23 8.42
CA ILE A 56 3.01 3.17 7.32
C ILE A 56 2.47 4.52 7.81
N SER A 57 2.76 5.55 7.03
CA SER A 57 2.09 6.83 7.17
C SER A 57 1.29 7.08 5.91
N MET A 58 0.12 7.72 6.05
CA MET A 58 -0.72 8.00 4.89
C MET A 58 -0.90 9.50 4.72
N LEU A 59 -0.82 9.93 3.46
CA LEU A 59 -1.17 11.27 3.06
C LEU A 59 -2.69 11.44 3.15
N GLU A 60 -3.17 12.67 3.00
CA GLU A 60 -4.59 12.96 3.06
C GLU A 60 -5.38 12.13 2.04
N TYR A 61 -6.51 11.59 2.46
CA TYR A 61 -7.38 10.78 1.60
C TYR A 61 -8.85 10.96 2.01
N SER A 62 -9.74 10.57 1.11
CA SER A 62 -11.18 10.66 1.37
C SER A 62 -11.67 9.50 2.23
N ARG A 63 -12.53 9.79 3.19
CA ARG A 63 -13.15 8.74 4.02
C ARG A 63 -14.06 7.82 3.22
N SER A 64 -14.57 8.29 2.08
CA SER A 64 -15.35 7.42 1.19
C SER A 64 -14.48 6.40 0.49
N ALA A 65 -13.18 6.67 0.34
CA ALA A 65 -12.23 5.71 -0.22
C ALA A 65 -11.78 4.69 0.81
N LEU A 66 -11.64 5.09 2.07
CA LEU A 66 -11.18 4.22 3.15
C LEU A 66 -11.80 4.68 4.47
N SER A 67 -12.71 3.88 5.02
CA SER A 67 -13.40 4.20 6.26
C SER A 67 -12.53 3.89 7.48
N GLU A 68 -12.94 4.38 8.66
CA GLU A 68 -12.25 4.06 9.91
C GLU A 68 -12.29 2.56 10.19
N LEU A 69 -13.38 1.89 9.86
CA LEU A 69 -13.51 0.44 10.04
C LEU A 69 -12.49 -0.28 9.13
N ASP A 70 -12.33 0.16 7.90
CA ASP A 70 -11.33 -0.41 7.00
C ASP A 70 -9.92 -0.26 7.57
N ARG A 71 -9.61 0.90 8.15
CA ARG A 71 -8.32 1.14 8.80
C ARG A 71 -8.10 0.18 9.97
N GLU A 72 -9.11 -0.04 10.78
CA GLU A 72 -9.04 -0.97 11.91
C GLU A 72 -8.81 -2.39 11.45
N LEU A 73 -9.34 -2.76 10.28
CA LEU A 73 -9.16 -4.07 9.68
C LEU A 73 -7.80 -4.22 8.98
N GLY A 74 -7.01 -3.16 8.91
CA GLY A 74 -5.68 -3.19 8.33
C GLY A 74 -5.59 -2.75 6.87
N PHE A 75 -6.68 -2.21 6.31
CA PHE A 75 -6.65 -1.72 4.93
C PHE A 75 -6.00 -0.36 4.84
N ILE A 76 -5.27 -0.16 3.75
CA ILE A 76 -4.59 1.10 3.44
C ILE A 76 -4.80 1.43 1.97
N LEU A 77 -4.52 2.69 1.61
CA LEU A 77 -4.54 3.13 0.22
C LEU A 77 -3.11 3.22 -0.30
N ALA A 78 -2.76 2.37 -1.26
CA ALA A 78 -1.40 2.31 -1.77
C ALA A 78 -0.94 3.63 -2.39
N CYS A 79 -1.86 4.38 -3.02
CA CYS A 79 -1.53 5.67 -3.62
C CYS A 79 -1.24 6.78 -2.59
N ARG A 80 -1.48 6.53 -1.32
CA ARG A 80 -1.29 7.51 -0.23
C ARG A 80 -0.38 7.02 0.87
N ALA A 81 0.08 5.78 0.80
CA ALA A 81 0.89 5.17 1.84
C ALA A 81 2.38 5.28 1.54
N HIS A 82 3.17 5.56 2.57
CA HIS A 82 4.62 5.43 2.48
C HIS A 82 5.15 4.72 3.72
N ALA A 83 6.27 4.00 3.56
CA ALA A 83 6.78 3.12 4.60
C ALA A 83 7.48 3.88 5.71
N GLN A 84 7.30 3.41 6.93
CA GLN A 84 8.07 3.86 8.10
C GLN A 84 8.91 2.72 8.68
N THR A 85 8.62 1.48 8.28
CA THR A 85 9.36 0.29 8.68
C THR A 85 9.30 -0.71 7.52
N ASP A 86 9.93 -1.87 7.70
CA ASP A 86 9.70 -2.99 6.78
C ASP A 86 8.21 -3.33 6.78
N LEU A 87 7.69 -3.64 5.62
CA LEU A 87 6.26 -3.86 5.42
C LEU A 87 5.98 -5.25 4.87
N SER A 88 4.80 -5.75 5.21
CA SER A 88 4.19 -6.92 4.57
C SER A 88 2.76 -6.56 4.21
N ILE A 89 2.41 -6.69 2.94
CA ILE A 89 1.07 -6.36 2.44
C ILE A 89 0.48 -7.51 1.67
N GLU A 90 -0.85 -7.52 1.58
CA GLU A 90 -1.60 -8.49 0.79
C GLU A 90 -2.37 -7.73 -0.28
N LEU A 91 -2.21 -8.13 -1.54
CA LEU A 91 -2.94 -7.53 -2.66
C LEU A 91 -4.31 -8.19 -2.82
N PRO A 92 -5.30 -7.42 -3.33
CA PRO A 92 -6.62 -7.97 -3.60
C PRO A 92 -6.62 -8.98 -4.72
#